data_7fba55ce95d6e115313879413dd54e8a
#
_entry.id   7fba55ce95d6e115313879413dd54e8a
#
_cell.length_a   1.000
_cell.length_b   1.000
_cell.length_c   1.000
_cell.angle_alpha   90.00
_cell.angle_beta   90.00
_cell.angle_gamma   90.00
#
_symmetry.space_group_name_H-M   'P 1'
#
loop_
_entity.id
_entity.type
_entity.pdbx_description
1 polymer ?
#
loop_
_entity_poly.entity_id
_entity_poly.type
_entity_poly.pdbx_seq_one_letter_code
_entity_poly.pdbx_strand_id
1 'polypeptide(L)'
;MSRLLHRLADTFLRRTHLCYWPVRVRSGVAAGARWTLYPWSAYWRGGFEDELQRELVALGDITGWCCWDLGAHYGLYSVGLARRTGPTGQVVSFEPNPVSFDRLDRHRRMNGLTWLKPIDAAVSDAPGTAEFYTYGNLESTTTHLPYEGETRNADCAPVRVRLLRLDDLVASGEIRAPHFVKIDVEGHAHKALAGALGTLTAARPILIVAFHSELEVRGVHAILDPLGYSATRIATHSGSRDEMSGHDFIFRPAPRA
;
A
#
# COMPACT_ATOMS: atom_id res chain seq x y z
N MET A 1 -24.10 -0.71 15.17
CA MET A 1 -23.51 -1.18 16.46
C MET A 1 -22.90 0.03 17.16
N SER A 2 -23.11 0.26 18.47
CA SER A 2 -22.57 1.46 19.13
C SER A 2 -21.03 1.41 19.19
N ARG A 3 -20.37 2.58 19.14
CA ARG A 3 -18.88 2.71 19.27
C ARG A 3 -18.33 1.99 20.52
N LEU A 4 -19.14 1.94 21.59
CA LEU A 4 -18.76 1.27 22.84
C LEU A 4 -18.72 -0.25 22.68
N LEU A 5 -19.72 -0.85 22.02
CA LEU A 5 -19.75 -2.30 21.74
C LEU A 5 -18.59 -2.73 20.85
N HIS A 6 -18.21 -1.88 19.89
CA HIS A 6 -17.06 -2.12 19.03
C HIS A 6 -15.74 -2.15 19.82
N ARG A 7 -15.52 -1.16 20.71
CA ARG A 7 -14.35 -1.09 21.58
C ARG A 7 -14.26 -2.27 22.54
N LEU A 8 -15.38 -2.69 23.13
CA LEU A 8 -15.42 -3.84 24.05
C LEU A 8 -15.11 -5.16 23.30
N ALA A 9 -15.69 -5.35 22.12
CA ALA A 9 -15.41 -6.52 21.28
C ALA A 9 -13.96 -6.56 20.81
N ASP A 10 -13.38 -5.43 20.41
CA ASP A 10 -11.97 -5.33 20.03
C ASP A 10 -11.03 -5.66 21.21
N THR A 11 -11.31 -5.09 22.39
CA THR A 11 -10.56 -5.40 23.60
C THR A 11 -10.64 -6.89 23.96
N PHE A 12 -11.81 -7.49 23.84
CA PHE A 12 -12.00 -8.93 24.10
C PHE A 12 -11.21 -9.79 23.09
N LEU A 13 -11.33 -9.48 21.78
CA LEU A 13 -10.63 -10.21 20.72
C LEU A 13 -9.11 -10.15 20.88
N ARG A 14 -8.59 -9.00 21.30
CA ARG A 14 -7.15 -8.82 21.59
C ARG A 14 -6.71 -9.61 22.82
N ARG A 15 -7.43 -9.50 23.95
CA ARG A 15 -7.12 -10.21 25.18
C ARG A 15 -7.19 -11.72 25.04
N THR A 16 -8.09 -12.22 24.22
CA THR A 16 -8.24 -13.67 23.94
C THR A 16 -7.37 -14.16 22.78
N HIS A 17 -6.61 -13.28 22.14
CA HIS A 17 -5.83 -13.57 20.92
C HIS A 17 -6.66 -14.09 19.73
N LEU A 18 -7.98 -14.05 19.80
CA LEU A 18 -8.88 -14.50 18.72
C LEU A 18 -8.69 -13.68 17.42
N CYS A 19 -8.27 -12.41 17.52
CA CYS A 19 -7.93 -11.61 16.35
C CYS A 19 -6.75 -12.18 15.55
N TYR A 20 -5.99 -13.13 16.11
CA TYR A 20 -4.89 -13.82 15.44
C TYR A 20 -5.27 -15.24 14.99
N TRP A 21 -6.54 -15.64 15.14
CA TRP A 21 -6.99 -16.96 14.67
C TRP A 21 -6.79 -17.06 13.16
N PRO A 22 -6.15 -18.16 12.68
CA PRO A 22 -5.86 -18.31 11.26
C PRO A 22 -7.13 -18.61 10.46
N VAL A 23 -7.37 -17.82 9.43
CA VAL A 23 -8.40 -18.05 8.41
C VAL A 23 -7.77 -18.06 7.02
N ARG A 24 -8.55 -18.35 5.98
CA ARG A 24 -8.11 -18.20 4.59
C ARG A 24 -8.85 -17.05 3.92
N VAL A 25 -8.12 -16.27 3.12
CA VAL A 25 -8.73 -15.30 2.23
C VAL A 25 -9.60 -16.03 1.21
N ARG A 26 -10.86 -15.61 1.08
CA ARG A 26 -11.86 -16.36 0.28
C ARG A 26 -11.73 -16.10 -1.22
N SER A 27 -11.45 -14.87 -1.63
CA SER A 27 -11.37 -14.48 -3.04
C SER A 27 -10.36 -13.35 -3.25
N GLY A 28 -10.15 -12.96 -4.51
CA GLY A 28 -9.24 -11.88 -4.90
C GLY A 28 -7.79 -12.30 -5.04
N VAL A 29 -6.90 -11.33 -5.17
CA VAL A 29 -5.47 -11.52 -5.49
C VAL A 29 -4.73 -12.38 -4.45
N ALA A 30 -5.17 -12.35 -3.19
CA ALA A 30 -4.61 -13.16 -2.10
C ALA A 30 -5.44 -14.41 -1.79
N ALA A 31 -6.35 -14.84 -2.67
CA ALA A 31 -7.23 -15.99 -2.44
C ALA A 31 -6.45 -17.23 -1.97
N GLY A 32 -6.96 -17.91 -0.94
CA GLY A 32 -6.34 -19.09 -0.34
C GLY A 32 -5.16 -18.79 0.60
N ALA A 33 -4.67 -17.55 0.68
CA ALA A 33 -3.64 -17.18 1.63
C ALA A 33 -4.12 -17.34 3.08
N ARG A 34 -3.21 -17.76 3.97
CA ARG A 34 -3.45 -17.77 5.41
C ARG A 34 -3.45 -16.34 5.94
N TRP A 35 -4.48 -16.00 6.73
CA TRP A 35 -4.74 -14.66 7.22
C TRP A 35 -5.15 -14.68 8.67
N THR A 36 -5.04 -13.57 9.38
CA THR A 36 -5.56 -13.45 10.74
C THR A 36 -7.02 -13.06 10.72
N LEU A 37 -7.84 -13.72 11.55
CA LEU A 37 -9.24 -13.36 11.71
C LEU A 37 -9.32 -11.98 12.38
N TYR A 38 -9.85 -11.02 11.63
CA TYR A 38 -10.34 -9.79 12.21
C TYR A 38 -11.77 -9.58 11.73
N PRO A 39 -12.77 -9.78 12.59
CA PRO A 39 -14.19 -9.88 12.17
C PRO A 39 -14.70 -8.65 11.41
N TRP A 40 -14.08 -7.52 11.66
CA TRP A 40 -14.45 -6.22 11.07
C TRP A 40 -13.73 -5.94 9.74
N SER A 41 -12.67 -6.67 9.43
CA SER A 41 -11.93 -6.51 8.17
C SER A 41 -12.63 -7.22 7.01
N ALA A 42 -12.77 -6.52 5.89
CA ALA A 42 -13.26 -7.08 4.64
C ALA A 42 -12.24 -8.02 3.96
N TYR A 43 -10.95 -7.88 4.25
CA TYR A 43 -9.86 -8.53 3.52
C TYR A 43 -9.98 -10.05 3.41
N TRP A 44 -10.26 -10.76 4.52
CA TRP A 44 -10.38 -12.21 4.50
C TRP A 44 -11.69 -12.70 3.86
N ARG A 45 -12.71 -11.85 3.78
CA ARG A 45 -13.99 -12.19 3.14
C ARG A 45 -13.89 -12.19 1.62
N GLY A 46 -12.94 -11.42 1.06
CA GLY A 46 -12.87 -11.09 -0.36
C GLY A 46 -13.84 -9.97 -0.73
N GLY A 47 -13.78 -9.52 -1.98
CA GLY A 47 -14.63 -8.44 -2.48
C GLY A 47 -14.19 -7.03 -2.05
N PHE A 48 -12.97 -6.88 -1.55
CA PHE A 48 -12.37 -5.58 -1.24
C PHE A 48 -11.67 -5.03 -2.48
N GLU A 49 -12.05 -3.83 -2.93
CA GLU A 49 -11.46 -3.16 -4.12
C GLU A 49 -11.40 -4.08 -5.36
N ASP A 50 -12.53 -4.68 -5.72
CA ASP A 50 -12.61 -5.70 -6.77
C ASP A 50 -12.07 -5.24 -8.14
N GLU A 51 -12.27 -3.97 -8.49
CA GLU A 51 -11.76 -3.40 -9.75
C GLU A 51 -10.23 -3.35 -9.74
N LEU A 52 -9.62 -2.87 -8.67
CA LEU A 52 -8.16 -2.83 -8.53
C LEU A 52 -7.58 -4.26 -8.55
N GLN A 53 -8.24 -5.20 -7.86
CA GLN A 53 -7.79 -6.59 -7.88
C GLN A 53 -7.88 -7.23 -9.28
N ARG A 54 -8.90 -6.88 -10.09
CA ARG A 54 -9.01 -7.31 -11.49
C ARG A 54 -7.87 -6.77 -12.34
N GLU A 55 -7.48 -5.50 -12.17
CA GLU A 55 -6.31 -4.92 -12.86
C GLU A 55 -5.01 -5.65 -12.50
N LEU A 56 -4.84 -6.00 -11.21
CA LEU A 56 -3.68 -6.80 -10.82
C LEU A 56 -3.66 -8.18 -11.47
N VAL A 57 -4.81 -8.84 -11.60
CA VAL A 57 -4.91 -10.12 -12.31
C VAL A 57 -4.64 -9.94 -13.81
N ALA A 58 -5.10 -8.84 -14.40
CA ALA A 58 -4.91 -8.50 -15.80
C ALA A 58 -3.43 -8.21 -16.18
N LEU A 59 -2.52 -8.05 -15.22
CA LEU A 59 -1.07 -8.01 -15.48
C LEU A 59 -0.53 -9.31 -16.09
N GLY A 60 -1.31 -10.40 -16.07
CA GLY A 60 -0.91 -11.70 -16.64
C GLY A 60 0.10 -12.43 -15.76
N ASP A 61 1.05 -13.14 -16.37
CA ASP A 61 2.12 -13.82 -15.63
C ASP A 61 3.18 -12.81 -15.17
N ILE A 62 3.32 -12.68 -13.85
CA ILE A 62 4.31 -11.81 -13.20
C ILE A 62 5.40 -12.60 -12.48
N THR A 63 5.58 -13.88 -12.82
CA THR A 63 6.62 -14.72 -12.23
C THR A 63 8.00 -14.07 -12.37
N GLY A 64 8.75 -13.99 -11.28
CA GLY A 64 10.08 -13.38 -11.25
C GLY A 64 10.11 -11.85 -11.17
N TRP A 65 8.98 -11.17 -11.25
CA TRP A 65 8.93 -9.71 -11.16
C TRP A 65 9.38 -9.20 -9.77
N CYS A 66 9.92 -8.00 -9.77
CA CYS A 66 10.01 -7.19 -8.57
C CYS A 66 8.80 -6.26 -8.51
N CYS A 67 8.07 -6.29 -7.40
CA CYS A 67 6.91 -5.44 -7.15
C CYS A 67 7.12 -4.63 -5.88
N TRP A 68 6.71 -3.38 -5.89
CA TRP A 68 6.67 -2.54 -4.69
C TRP A 68 5.22 -2.28 -4.28
N ASP A 69 4.96 -2.30 -2.97
CA ASP A 69 3.66 -1.99 -2.36
C ASP A 69 3.89 -0.90 -1.31
N LEU A 70 3.61 0.35 -1.71
CA LEU A 70 3.82 1.54 -0.89
C LEU A 70 2.51 1.86 -0.16
N GLY A 71 2.51 1.81 1.18
CA GLY A 71 1.30 1.85 2.01
C GLY A 71 0.63 0.47 2.06
N ALA A 72 1.41 -0.55 2.43
CA ALA A 72 0.97 -1.95 2.33
C ALA A 72 -0.10 -2.35 3.34
N HIS A 73 -0.33 -1.57 4.39
CA HIS A 73 -1.28 -1.84 5.46
C HIS A 73 -1.11 -3.27 6.01
N TYR A 74 -2.15 -4.09 6.05
CA TYR A 74 -2.06 -5.49 6.51
C TYR A 74 -1.50 -6.46 5.47
N GLY A 75 -1.11 -5.97 4.28
CA GLY A 75 -0.41 -6.74 3.26
C GLY A 75 -1.30 -7.54 2.32
N LEU A 76 -2.56 -7.14 2.08
CA LEU A 76 -3.44 -7.86 1.14
C LEU A 76 -2.79 -7.96 -0.25
N TYR A 77 -2.36 -6.83 -0.79
CA TYR A 77 -1.70 -6.76 -2.10
C TYR A 77 -0.30 -7.34 -2.05
N SER A 78 0.46 -7.07 -1.01
CA SER A 78 1.81 -7.63 -0.81
C SER A 78 1.81 -9.16 -0.85
N VAL A 79 0.91 -9.81 -0.11
CA VAL A 79 0.77 -11.28 -0.08
C VAL A 79 0.29 -11.80 -1.43
N GLY A 80 -0.68 -11.12 -2.06
CA GLY A 80 -1.19 -11.49 -3.37
C GLY A 80 -0.12 -11.43 -4.45
N LEU A 81 0.62 -10.31 -4.52
CA LEU A 81 1.74 -10.14 -5.44
C LEU A 81 2.85 -11.17 -5.19
N ALA A 82 3.23 -11.39 -3.93
CA ALA A 82 4.29 -12.35 -3.59
C ALA A 82 3.93 -13.78 -4.01
N ARG A 83 2.67 -14.19 -3.88
CA ARG A 83 2.21 -15.51 -4.34
C ARG A 83 2.27 -15.66 -5.87
N ARG A 84 2.09 -14.56 -6.61
CA ARG A 84 2.13 -14.54 -8.07
C ARG A 84 3.54 -14.38 -8.63
N THR A 85 4.39 -13.60 -7.98
CA THR A 85 5.80 -13.44 -8.40
C THR A 85 6.64 -14.68 -8.15
N GLY A 86 6.26 -15.48 -7.17
CA GLY A 86 7.00 -16.69 -6.78
C GLY A 86 8.38 -16.38 -6.18
N PRO A 87 9.14 -17.41 -5.79
CA PRO A 87 10.40 -17.26 -5.07
C PRO A 87 11.55 -16.68 -5.91
N THR A 88 11.42 -16.61 -7.23
CA THR A 88 12.39 -15.95 -8.12
C THR A 88 12.13 -14.45 -8.25
N GLY A 89 10.95 -13.99 -7.82
CA GLY A 89 10.58 -12.59 -7.74
C GLY A 89 11.03 -11.93 -6.44
N GLN A 90 10.58 -10.68 -6.26
CA GLN A 90 10.72 -9.95 -5.01
C GLN A 90 9.48 -9.07 -4.82
N VAL A 91 8.93 -9.03 -3.61
CA VAL A 91 7.95 -7.99 -3.25
C VAL A 91 8.55 -7.20 -2.10
N VAL A 92 8.59 -5.88 -2.24
CA VAL A 92 9.02 -4.96 -1.18
C VAL A 92 7.81 -4.14 -0.75
N SER A 93 7.51 -4.17 0.53
CA SER A 93 6.32 -3.53 1.09
C SER A 93 6.70 -2.53 2.14
N PHE A 94 6.23 -1.29 2.01
CA PHE A 94 6.50 -0.22 2.96
C PHE A 94 5.24 0.07 3.75
N GLU A 95 5.35 0.00 5.08
CA GLU A 95 4.23 0.26 5.99
C GLU A 95 4.77 0.93 7.27
N PRO A 96 4.51 2.23 7.45
CA PRO A 96 5.03 2.97 8.60
C PRO A 96 4.23 2.78 9.89
N ASN A 97 2.97 2.31 9.82
CA ASN A 97 2.18 2.04 11.01
C ASN A 97 2.64 0.74 11.67
N PRO A 98 3.16 0.76 12.90
CA PRO A 98 3.72 -0.43 13.54
C PRO A 98 2.70 -1.55 13.76
N VAL A 99 1.41 -1.22 13.94
CA VAL A 99 0.34 -2.21 14.11
C VAL A 99 0.04 -2.90 12.77
N SER A 100 -0.03 -2.13 11.70
CA SER A 100 -0.24 -2.66 10.34
C SER A 100 0.96 -3.45 9.89
N PHE A 101 2.17 -2.97 10.15
CA PHE A 101 3.42 -3.65 9.84
C PHE A 101 3.53 -5.02 10.54
N ASP A 102 3.23 -5.11 11.84
CA ASP A 102 3.25 -6.40 12.57
C ASP A 102 2.29 -7.41 11.94
N ARG A 103 1.11 -6.98 11.48
CA ARG A 103 0.16 -7.85 10.79
C ARG A 103 0.66 -8.28 9.41
N LEU A 104 1.19 -7.34 8.63
CA LEU A 104 1.81 -7.64 7.33
C LEU A 104 2.91 -8.70 7.48
N ASP A 105 3.85 -8.50 8.41
CA ASP A 105 4.94 -9.46 8.64
C ASP A 105 4.42 -10.81 9.16
N ARG A 106 3.39 -10.80 10.00
CA ARG A 106 2.70 -12.03 10.41
C ARG A 106 2.09 -12.77 9.22
N HIS A 107 1.37 -12.07 8.34
CA HIS A 107 0.78 -12.69 7.14
C HIS A 107 1.86 -13.24 6.20
N ARG A 108 2.98 -12.52 6.03
CA ARG A 108 4.16 -13.00 5.31
C ARG A 108 4.66 -14.34 5.89
N ARG A 109 4.91 -14.39 7.20
CA ARG A 109 5.41 -15.59 7.90
C ARG A 109 4.41 -16.75 7.82
N MET A 110 3.11 -16.49 8.03
CA MET A 110 2.06 -17.51 7.95
C MET A 110 1.98 -18.19 6.58
N ASN A 111 2.38 -17.49 5.52
CA ASN A 111 2.36 -17.99 4.14
C ASN A 111 3.74 -18.44 3.64
N GLY A 112 4.79 -18.38 4.44
CA GLY A 112 6.15 -18.80 4.06
C GLY A 112 6.76 -17.94 2.93
N LEU A 113 6.36 -16.66 2.79
CA LEU A 113 6.76 -15.78 1.69
C LEU A 113 8.11 -15.11 2.02
N THR A 114 9.22 -15.84 1.87
CA THR A 114 10.57 -15.33 2.18
C THR A 114 11.05 -14.25 1.20
N TRP A 115 10.48 -14.19 0.00
CA TRP A 115 10.74 -13.16 -1.03
C TRP A 115 9.86 -11.92 -0.91
N LEU A 116 8.97 -11.86 0.07
CA LEU A 116 8.28 -10.66 0.50
C LEU A 116 9.11 -9.99 1.61
N LYS A 117 9.60 -8.78 1.34
CA LYS A 117 10.41 -7.97 2.25
C LYS A 117 9.58 -6.81 2.79
N PRO A 118 8.99 -6.90 4.00
CA PRO A 118 8.37 -5.74 4.63
C PRO A 118 9.44 -4.79 5.19
N ILE A 119 9.19 -3.50 5.07
CA ILE A 119 10.04 -2.41 5.58
C ILE A 119 9.17 -1.49 6.44
N ASP A 120 9.55 -1.34 7.71
CA ASP A 120 8.91 -0.44 8.66
C ASP A 120 9.37 1.00 8.43
N ALA A 121 8.79 1.64 7.43
CA ALA A 121 9.09 3.02 7.05
C ALA A 121 8.02 3.58 6.10
N ALA A 122 7.87 4.89 6.08
CA ALA A 122 7.24 5.62 4.99
C ALA A 122 8.25 5.92 3.88
N VAL A 123 7.76 6.17 2.68
CA VAL A 123 8.56 6.56 1.51
C VAL A 123 8.36 8.04 1.21
N SER A 124 9.43 8.74 0.86
CA SER A 124 9.40 10.18 0.60
C SER A 124 10.50 10.60 -0.40
N ASP A 125 10.54 11.90 -0.70
CA ASP A 125 11.53 12.54 -1.57
C ASP A 125 12.93 12.64 -0.94
N ALA A 126 13.01 12.56 0.41
CA ALA A 126 14.26 12.58 1.15
C ALA A 126 14.23 11.61 2.34
N PRO A 127 15.38 11.05 2.76
CA PRO A 127 15.46 10.27 3.98
C PRO A 127 15.32 11.14 5.22
N GLY A 128 14.80 10.55 6.31
CA GLY A 128 14.65 11.28 7.58
C GLY A 128 13.69 10.62 8.54
N THR A 129 13.00 11.43 9.32
CA THR A 129 11.92 11.00 10.21
C THR A 129 10.76 12.00 10.17
N ALA A 130 9.53 11.51 10.32
CA ALA A 130 8.34 12.33 10.42
C ALA A 130 7.44 11.87 11.57
N GLU A 131 6.53 12.73 11.99
CA GLU A 131 5.41 12.32 12.81
C GLU A 131 4.29 11.84 11.89
N PHE A 132 3.77 10.68 12.20
CA PHE A 132 2.70 10.00 11.48
C PHE A 132 1.50 9.89 12.41
N TYR A 133 0.31 10.23 11.96
CA TYR A 133 -0.86 10.26 12.82
C TYR A 133 -1.73 9.03 12.59
N THR A 134 -2.05 8.31 13.67
CA THR A 134 -2.91 7.14 13.64
C THR A 134 -4.29 7.49 14.16
N TYR A 135 -5.32 7.32 13.34
CA TYR A 135 -6.70 7.52 13.76
C TYR A 135 -7.28 6.26 14.41
N GLY A 136 -7.59 6.36 15.61
CA GLY A 136 -8.37 5.76 16.68
C GLY A 136 -8.90 4.35 16.63
N ASN A 137 -8.93 3.55 15.60
CA ASN A 137 -9.16 2.11 15.69
C ASN A 137 -8.40 1.32 14.64
N LEU A 138 -8.17 0.04 14.93
CA LEU A 138 -7.31 -0.85 14.13
C LEU A 138 -7.78 -1.09 12.69
N GLU A 139 -8.96 -0.65 12.31
CA GLU A 139 -9.56 -0.92 11.00
C GLU A 139 -9.52 0.25 10.05
N SER A 140 -9.60 1.44 10.57
CA SER A 140 -9.51 2.69 9.83
C SER A 140 -8.27 3.45 10.28
N THR A 141 -7.14 2.78 10.26
CA THR A 141 -5.88 3.49 10.35
C THR A 141 -5.62 4.15 9.01
N THR A 142 -6.46 5.11 8.67
CA THR A 142 -6.07 6.16 7.76
C THR A 142 -4.91 6.84 8.45
N THR A 143 -3.72 6.47 8.08
CA THR A 143 -2.49 6.96 8.66
C THR A 143 -1.79 7.69 7.56
N HIS A 144 -1.65 8.99 7.71
CA HIS A 144 -0.97 9.82 6.72
C HIS A 144 0.09 10.71 7.37
N LEU A 145 1.04 11.12 6.59
CA LEU A 145 1.90 12.22 6.95
C LEU A 145 1.06 13.51 6.94
N PRO A 146 1.22 14.39 7.97
CA PRO A 146 0.42 15.60 8.03
C PRO A 146 0.64 16.45 6.76
N TYR A 147 -0.43 16.93 6.17
CA TYR A 147 -0.37 17.88 5.08
C TYR A 147 -0.73 19.29 5.57
N GLU A 148 -0.27 20.29 4.83
CA GLU A 148 -0.44 21.70 5.18
C GLU A 148 -1.92 22.07 5.35
N GLY A 149 -2.31 22.57 6.53
CA GLY A 149 -3.70 22.95 6.83
C GLY A 149 -4.54 21.89 7.54
N GLU A 150 -4.00 20.74 7.87
CA GLU A 150 -4.74 19.70 8.57
C GLU A 150 -5.05 20.10 10.03
N THR A 151 -6.34 20.07 10.40
CA THR A 151 -6.78 20.26 11.79
C THR A 151 -6.67 18.93 12.56
N ARG A 152 -5.78 18.89 13.55
CA ARG A 152 -5.55 17.72 14.40
C ARG A 152 -6.79 17.40 15.22
N ASN A 153 -7.30 16.19 15.11
CA ASN A 153 -8.29 15.66 16.05
C ASN A 153 -7.62 15.21 17.35
N ALA A 154 -8.24 15.49 18.49
CA ALA A 154 -7.73 15.14 19.82
C ALA A 154 -7.49 13.62 20.06
N ASP A 155 -8.05 12.76 19.20
CA ASP A 155 -7.94 11.30 19.29
C ASP A 155 -6.75 10.72 18.49
N CYS A 156 -5.89 11.56 17.90
CA CYS A 156 -4.75 11.12 17.11
C CYS A 156 -3.51 11.00 17.99
N ALA A 157 -2.88 9.83 18.00
CA ALA A 157 -1.59 9.64 18.62
C ALA A 157 -0.47 9.77 17.56
N PRO A 158 0.50 10.69 17.73
CA PRO A 158 1.65 10.76 16.84
C PRO A 158 2.56 9.55 17.05
N VAL A 159 2.98 8.95 15.93
CA VAL A 159 4.00 7.91 15.91
C VAL A 159 5.16 8.42 15.06
N ARG A 160 6.37 8.39 15.62
CA ARG A 160 7.56 8.76 14.88
C ARG A 160 7.95 7.62 13.94
N VAL A 161 8.04 7.92 12.63
CA VAL A 161 8.35 6.95 11.58
C VAL A 161 9.60 7.36 10.81
N ARG A 162 10.30 6.38 10.25
CA ARG A 162 11.40 6.60 9.33
C ARG A 162 10.87 6.99 7.96
N LEU A 163 11.55 7.90 7.29
CA LEU A 163 11.36 8.22 5.89
C LEU A 163 12.52 7.65 5.08
N LEU A 164 12.22 6.96 3.99
CA LEU A 164 13.21 6.39 3.08
C LEU A 164 13.01 6.94 1.68
N ARG A 165 14.12 7.16 0.97
CA ARG A 165 14.14 7.52 -0.43
C ARG A 165 14.38 6.27 -1.27
N LEU A 166 13.47 5.98 -2.20
CA LEU A 166 13.49 4.72 -2.96
C LEU A 166 14.72 4.57 -3.85
N ASP A 167 15.16 5.67 -4.49
CA ASP A 167 16.38 5.66 -5.33
C ASP A 167 17.62 5.26 -4.53
N ASP A 168 17.70 5.64 -3.24
CA ASP A 168 18.83 5.29 -2.38
C ASP A 168 18.86 3.77 -2.08
N LEU A 169 17.69 3.18 -1.85
CA LEU A 169 17.54 1.74 -1.61
C LEU A 169 17.89 0.91 -2.86
N VAL A 170 17.55 1.41 -4.04
CA VAL A 170 17.93 0.75 -5.30
C VAL A 170 19.43 0.91 -5.56
N ALA A 171 19.98 2.11 -5.37
CA ALA A 171 21.40 2.38 -5.58
C ALA A 171 22.30 1.59 -4.63
N SER A 172 21.88 1.37 -3.39
CA SER A 172 22.58 0.52 -2.43
C SER A 172 22.45 -0.99 -2.69
N GLY A 173 21.57 -1.40 -3.61
CA GLY A 173 21.25 -2.80 -3.87
C GLY A 173 20.37 -3.45 -2.78
N GLU A 174 19.83 -2.67 -1.85
CA GLU A 174 18.96 -3.19 -0.79
C GLU A 174 17.64 -3.72 -1.32
N ILE A 175 17.11 -3.11 -2.39
CA ILE A 175 15.92 -3.55 -3.13
C ILE A 175 16.19 -3.55 -4.63
N ARG A 176 15.50 -4.43 -5.36
CA ARG A 176 15.56 -4.46 -6.83
C ARG A 176 14.67 -3.36 -7.41
N ALA A 177 15.05 -2.83 -8.58
CA ALA A 177 14.18 -1.95 -9.37
C ALA A 177 12.87 -2.66 -9.74
N PRO A 178 11.71 -1.98 -9.69
CA PRO A 178 10.42 -2.61 -9.83
C PRO A 178 10.00 -2.79 -11.30
N HIS A 179 9.19 -3.81 -11.56
CA HIS A 179 8.37 -3.96 -12.76
C HIS A 179 6.96 -3.39 -12.53
N PHE A 180 6.51 -3.40 -11.27
CA PHE A 180 5.21 -2.92 -10.85
C PHE A 180 5.28 -2.22 -9.49
N VAL A 181 4.51 -1.13 -9.33
CA VAL A 181 4.39 -0.39 -8.07
C VAL A 181 2.92 -0.11 -7.77
N LYS A 182 2.44 -0.51 -6.58
CA LYS A 182 1.19 0.00 -6.01
C LYS A 182 1.53 1.12 -5.04
N ILE A 183 0.78 2.22 -5.12
CA ILE A 183 0.97 3.41 -4.28
C ILE A 183 -0.38 3.78 -3.67
N ASP A 184 -0.44 3.70 -2.35
CA ASP A 184 -1.61 4.07 -1.56
C ASP A 184 -1.11 4.60 -0.20
N VAL A 185 -0.63 5.84 -0.23
CA VAL A 185 0.10 6.49 0.86
C VAL A 185 -0.58 7.76 1.36
N GLU A 186 -1.91 7.79 1.21
CA GLU A 186 -2.79 8.79 1.83
C GLU A 186 -2.33 10.25 1.59
N GLY A 187 -2.19 10.61 0.30
CA GLY A 187 -1.85 11.98 -0.11
C GLY A 187 -0.36 12.25 -0.34
N HIS A 188 0.53 11.26 -0.17
CA HIS A 188 1.99 11.45 -0.23
C HIS A 188 2.66 10.84 -1.48
N ALA A 189 1.87 10.33 -2.45
CA ALA A 189 2.39 9.62 -3.62
C ALA A 189 3.36 10.48 -4.44
N HIS A 190 3.10 11.77 -4.60
CA HIS A 190 3.96 12.68 -5.35
C HIS A 190 5.39 12.77 -4.76
N LYS A 191 5.53 12.76 -3.42
CA LYS A 191 6.85 12.74 -2.78
C LYS A 191 7.51 11.39 -2.87
N ALA A 192 6.75 10.30 -2.71
CA ALA A 192 7.26 8.95 -2.90
C ALA A 192 7.84 8.76 -4.32
N LEU A 193 7.13 9.24 -5.35
CA LEU A 193 7.59 9.20 -6.74
C LEU A 193 8.79 10.13 -7.01
N ALA A 194 8.82 11.32 -6.39
CA ALA A 194 9.99 12.20 -6.47
C ALA A 194 11.24 11.51 -5.90
N GLY A 195 11.10 10.74 -4.82
CA GLY A 195 12.16 9.92 -4.24
C GLY A 195 12.55 8.68 -5.06
N ALA A 196 11.81 8.37 -6.11
CA ALA A 196 12.04 7.25 -7.03
C ALA A 196 12.33 7.69 -8.47
N LEU A 197 12.54 8.98 -8.73
CA LEU A 197 12.60 9.54 -10.09
C LEU A 197 13.65 8.85 -10.97
N GLY A 198 14.84 8.58 -10.44
CA GLY A 198 15.90 7.86 -11.16
C GLY A 198 15.46 6.44 -11.54
N THR A 199 14.89 5.74 -10.59
CA THR A 199 14.36 4.37 -10.80
C THR A 199 13.21 4.34 -11.80
N LEU A 200 12.26 5.29 -11.71
CA LEU A 200 11.14 5.40 -12.64
C LEU A 200 11.62 5.65 -14.08
N THR A 201 12.61 6.52 -14.24
CA THR A 201 13.21 6.83 -15.54
C THR A 201 13.89 5.60 -16.17
N ALA A 202 14.63 4.85 -15.36
CA ALA A 202 15.40 3.71 -15.82
C ALA A 202 14.55 2.45 -16.02
N ALA A 203 13.73 2.08 -15.04
CA ALA A 203 12.98 0.82 -15.02
C ALA A 203 11.61 0.93 -15.69
N ARG A 204 10.97 2.12 -15.68
CA ARG A 204 9.65 2.38 -16.29
C ARG A 204 8.58 1.36 -15.86
N PRO A 205 8.36 1.16 -14.57
CA PRO A 205 7.38 0.18 -14.07
C PRO A 205 5.94 0.57 -14.45
N ILE A 206 5.03 -0.41 -14.45
CA ILE A 206 3.59 -0.12 -14.38
C ILE A 206 3.29 0.35 -12.95
N LEU A 207 2.46 1.41 -12.80
CA LEU A 207 2.07 1.90 -11.48
C LEU A 207 0.54 1.85 -11.32
N ILE A 208 0.08 1.55 -10.11
CA ILE A 208 -1.28 1.84 -9.65
C ILE A 208 -1.16 2.85 -8.52
N VAL A 209 -1.91 3.95 -8.63
CA VAL A 209 -1.91 5.04 -7.65
C VAL A 209 -3.34 5.30 -7.18
N ALA A 210 -3.56 5.21 -5.88
CA ALA A 210 -4.76 5.69 -5.21
C ALA A 210 -4.58 7.18 -4.87
N PHE A 211 -5.47 8.04 -5.36
CA PHE A 211 -5.40 9.48 -5.11
C PHE A 211 -6.33 9.90 -3.98
N HIS A 212 -5.79 10.66 -3.04
CA HIS A 212 -6.50 11.17 -1.86
C HIS A 212 -6.65 12.70 -1.85
N SER A 213 -5.96 13.41 -2.75
CA SER A 213 -6.02 14.86 -2.87
C SER A 213 -5.65 15.37 -4.26
N GLU A 214 -6.16 16.55 -4.62
CA GLU A 214 -5.80 17.24 -5.86
C GLU A 214 -4.31 17.66 -5.92
N LEU A 215 -3.69 17.93 -4.78
CA LEU A 215 -2.26 18.19 -4.70
C LEU A 215 -1.45 16.95 -5.14
N GLU A 216 -1.86 15.79 -4.67
CA GLU A 216 -1.25 14.52 -5.03
C GLU A 216 -1.41 14.23 -6.52
N VAL A 217 -2.62 14.40 -7.07
CA VAL A 217 -2.89 14.26 -8.52
C VAL A 217 -1.92 15.11 -9.32
N ARG A 218 -1.88 16.43 -9.05
CA ARG A 218 -1.01 17.36 -9.79
C ARG A 218 0.47 16.98 -9.66
N GLY A 219 0.92 16.61 -8.45
CA GLY A 219 2.31 16.26 -8.21
C GLY A 219 2.73 14.97 -8.89
N VAL A 220 1.86 13.95 -8.93
CA VAL A 220 2.10 12.69 -9.64
C VAL A 220 2.16 12.91 -11.15
N HIS A 221 1.21 13.65 -11.72
CA HIS A 221 1.22 13.99 -13.15
C HIS A 221 2.45 14.81 -13.56
N ALA A 222 2.86 15.78 -12.73
CA ALA A 222 4.09 16.56 -12.99
C ALA A 222 5.36 15.68 -13.10
N ILE A 223 5.36 14.50 -12.46
CA ILE A 223 6.47 13.55 -12.53
C ILE A 223 6.28 12.55 -13.68
N LEU A 224 5.09 11.98 -13.84
CA LEU A 224 4.86 10.86 -14.76
C LEU A 224 4.62 11.27 -16.21
N ASP A 225 3.97 12.41 -16.46
CA ASP A 225 3.67 12.87 -17.82
C ASP A 225 4.95 13.16 -18.65
N PRO A 226 5.98 13.84 -18.10
CA PRO A 226 7.26 14.02 -18.81
C PRO A 226 8.00 12.70 -19.08
N LEU A 227 7.75 11.66 -18.30
CA LEU A 227 8.30 10.32 -18.50
C LEU A 227 7.49 9.49 -19.53
N GLY A 228 6.44 10.07 -20.11
CA GLY A 228 5.61 9.43 -21.13
C GLY A 228 4.70 8.35 -20.58
N TYR A 229 4.16 8.51 -19.39
CA TYR A 229 3.12 7.63 -18.85
C TYR A 229 1.74 8.08 -19.29
N SER A 230 0.86 7.11 -19.53
CA SER A 230 -0.57 7.32 -19.74
C SER A 230 -1.36 6.79 -18.56
N ALA A 231 -2.36 7.58 -18.09
CA ALA A 231 -3.23 7.24 -16.99
C ALA A 231 -4.57 6.67 -17.48
N THR A 232 -5.06 5.62 -16.83
CA THR A 232 -6.40 5.06 -17.04
C THR A 232 -7.05 4.86 -15.67
N ARG A 233 -8.29 5.36 -15.49
CA ARG A 233 -9.04 5.16 -14.25
C ARG A 233 -9.48 3.70 -14.11
N ILE A 234 -9.27 3.14 -12.90
CA ILE A 234 -9.65 1.77 -12.54
C ILE A 234 -10.97 1.77 -11.78
N ALA A 235 -11.03 2.51 -10.68
CA ALA A 235 -12.11 2.47 -9.73
C ALA A 235 -12.47 3.85 -9.19
N THR A 236 -13.67 3.96 -8.64
CA THR A 236 -14.19 5.14 -7.95
C THR A 236 -14.49 4.77 -6.52
N HIS A 237 -13.78 5.38 -5.54
CA HIS A 237 -14.03 5.12 -4.12
C HIS A 237 -15.10 6.04 -3.55
N SER A 238 -15.11 7.30 -3.98
CA SER A 238 -16.10 8.32 -3.56
C SER A 238 -16.01 9.54 -4.46
N GLY A 239 -17.03 10.38 -4.45
CA GLY A 239 -16.97 11.71 -5.01
C GLY A 239 -17.53 11.89 -6.42
N SER A 240 -17.27 13.03 -7.01
CA SER A 240 -17.78 13.39 -8.31
C SER A 240 -17.05 12.63 -9.42
N ARG A 241 -17.78 12.34 -10.50
CA ARG A 241 -17.24 11.60 -11.66
C ARG A 241 -16.13 12.34 -12.41
N ASP A 242 -15.89 13.60 -12.10
CA ASP A 242 -15.03 14.51 -12.86
C ASP A 242 -13.71 14.86 -12.15
N GLU A 243 -13.55 14.47 -10.85
CA GLU A 243 -12.34 14.70 -10.09
C GLU A 243 -11.48 13.45 -10.04
N MET A 244 -10.15 13.58 -10.19
CA MET A 244 -9.23 12.45 -10.09
C MET A 244 -8.99 12.03 -8.65
N SER A 245 -9.15 12.93 -7.70
CA SER A 245 -9.04 12.65 -6.27
C SER A 245 -10.17 11.71 -5.82
N GLY A 246 -9.85 10.73 -4.96
CA GLY A 246 -10.77 9.69 -4.54
C GLY A 246 -10.92 8.52 -5.54
N HIS A 247 -9.99 8.36 -6.47
CA HIS A 247 -9.99 7.32 -7.49
C HIS A 247 -8.65 6.62 -7.60
N ASP A 248 -8.68 5.37 -8.07
CA ASP A 248 -7.49 4.62 -8.46
C ASP A 248 -7.21 4.77 -9.96
N PHE A 249 -5.95 4.96 -10.30
CA PHE A 249 -5.47 5.02 -11.68
C PHE A 249 -4.34 4.05 -11.90
N ILE A 250 -4.35 3.42 -13.09
CA ILE A 250 -3.19 2.69 -13.59
C ILE A 250 -2.43 3.58 -14.58
N PHE A 251 -1.12 3.67 -14.36
CA PHE A 251 -0.19 4.38 -15.22
C PHE A 251 0.68 3.38 -15.97
N ARG A 252 0.69 3.47 -17.29
CA ARG A 252 1.51 2.63 -18.15
C ARG A 252 2.49 3.47 -18.93
N PRO A 253 3.80 3.11 -18.96
CA PRO A 253 4.78 3.83 -19.75
C PRO A 253 4.54 3.58 -21.26
N ALA A 254 4.79 4.60 -22.08
CA ALA A 254 4.82 4.41 -23.54
C ALA A 254 5.87 3.34 -23.91
N PRO A 255 5.68 2.57 -24.98
CA PRO A 255 6.72 1.68 -25.50
C PRO A 255 8.03 2.44 -25.72
N ARG A 256 9.16 1.77 -25.50
CA ARG A 256 10.46 2.34 -25.90
C ARG A 256 10.50 2.38 -27.41
N ALA A 257 10.86 3.54 -27.95
CA ALA A 257 11.12 3.70 -29.37
C ALA A 257 12.31 2.84 -29.82
#